data_0278aef020985530b4d8ff5de72acb9e
#
_entry.id   0278aef020985530b4d8ff5de72acb9e
#
_cell.length_a   1.000
_cell.length_b   1.000
_cell.length_c   1.000
_cell.angle_alpha   90.00
_cell.angle_beta   90.00
_cell.angle_gamma   90.00
#
_symmetry.space_group_name_H-M   'P 1'
#
loop_
_entity.id
_entity.type
_entity.pdbx_description
1 polymer ?
#
loop_
_entity_poly.entity_id
_entity_poly.type
_entity_poly.pdbx_seq_one_letter_code
_entity_poly.pdbx_strand_id
1 'polypeptide(L)'
;MKKLLLLVLLPLMLVIFASCTQAEKENTRETTDYLNISAQEAKKIMDSETGYVILDVRTDEEFAEGHIPGAILIPDYEIESKAEQILTDKNQLILVYCRSGRRSKNASEALVSLGYTNIREFGGIIDWPYETVSD
;
A
#
# COMPACT_ATOMS: atom_id res chain seq x y z
N MET A 1 -10.99 -23.87 -85.58
CA MET A 1 -11.16 -24.40 -84.19
C MET A 1 -9.93 -24.05 -83.37
N LYS A 2 -9.94 -22.96 -82.73
CA LYS A 2 -8.84 -22.55 -81.80
C LYS A 2 -9.42 -22.34 -80.43
N LYS A 3 -9.05 -23.19 -79.52
CA LYS A 3 -9.44 -23.11 -78.15
C LYS A 3 -8.70 -21.95 -77.50
N LEU A 4 -9.43 -20.91 -77.12
CA LEU A 4 -8.88 -19.79 -76.35
C LEU A 4 -8.83 -20.19 -74.89
N LEU A 5 -7.62 -20.42 -74.43
CA LEU A 5 -7.36 -20.72 -72.97
C LEU A 5 -7.31 -19.40 -72.21
N LEU A 6 -8.40 -19.08 -71.55
CA LEU A 6 -8.48 -17.89 -70.73
C LEU A 6 -7.80 -18.16 -69.40
N LEU A 7 -6.57 -17.68 -69.28
CA LEU A 7 -5.82 -17.72 -68.01
C LEU A 7 -6.34 -16.60 -67.13
N VAL A 8 -7.20 -16.94 -66.18
CA VAL A 8 -7.63 -16.02 -65.10
C VAL A 8 -6.52 -15.95 -64.06
N LEU A 9 -5.74 -14.89 -64.19
CA LEU A 9 -4.80 -14.52 -63.13
C LEU A 9 -5.59 -13.90 -61.98
N LEU A 10 -5.74 -14.67 -60.92
CA LEU A 10 -6.29 -14.20 -59.63
C LEU A 10 -5.20 -13.39 -58.93
N PRO A 11 -5.37 -12.10 -58.65
CA PRO A 11 -4.41 -11.40 -57.82
C PRO A 11 -4.60 -11.84 -56.36
N LEU A 12 -3.59 -12.49 -55.86
CA LEU A 12 -3.46 -12.82 -54.43
C LEU A 12 -3.29 -11.51 -53.67
N MET A 13 -4.40 -10.99 -53.15
CA MET A 13 -4.38 -9.87 -52.22
C MET A 13 -3.74 -10.34 -50.91
N LEU A 14 -2.47 -10.04 -50.78
CA LEU A 14 -1.75 -10.20 -49.52
C LEU A 14 -2.25 -9.13 -48.54
N VAL A 15 -3.27 -9.45 -47.75
CA VAL A 15 -3.70 -8.60 -46.66
C VAL A 15 -2.63 -8.71 -45.59
N ILE A 16 -1.73 -7.74 -45.59
CA ILE A 16 -0.80 -7.54 -44.48
C ILE A 16 -1.62 -6.98 -43.31
N PHE A 17 -2.05 -7.86 -42.42
CA PHE A 17 -2.49 -7.44 -41.10
C PHE A 17 -1.28 -6.85 -40.36
N ALA A 18 -1.14 -5.54 -40.45
CA ALA A 18 -0.31 -4.82 -39.53
C ALA A 18 -0.93 -5.01 -38.13
N SER A 19 -0.48 -6.02 -37.42
CA SER A 19 -0.75 -6.17 -36.00
C SER A 19 -0.07 -5.01 -35.29
N CYS A 20 -0.82 -3.95 -35.07
CA CYS A 20 -0.46 -2.96 -34.04
C CYS A 20 -0.52 -3.68 -32.70
N THR A 21 0.57 -4.28 -32.28
CA THR A 21 0.82 -4.56 -30.88
C THR A 21 0.98 -3.21 -30.21
N GLN A 22 -0.14 -2.66 -29.75
CA GLN A 22 -0.08 -1.68 -28.68
C GLN A 22 0.57 -2.41 -27.52
N ALA A 23 1.82 -2.04 -27.25
CA ALA A 23 2.42 -2.33 -25.97
C ALA A 23 1.55 -1.61 -24.95
N GLU A 24 0.62 -2.34 -24.33
CA GLU A 24 0.04 -1.94 -23.07
C GLU A 24 1.22 -1.71 -22.16
N LYS A 25 1.46 -0.43 -21.84
CA LYS A 25 2.25 -0.10 -20.65
C LYS A 25 1.50 -0.74 -19.51
N GLU A 26 1.92 -1.92 -19.14
CA GLU A 26 1.66 -2.48 -17.83
C GLU A 26 2.16 -1.42 -16.86
N ASN A 27 1.23 -0.61 -16.38
CA ASN A 27 1.44 0.21 -15.21
C ASN A 27 1.64 -0.80 -14.07
N THR A 28 2.89 -1.18 -13.85
CA THR A 28 3.29 -1.91 -12.67
C THR A 28 2.97 -0.99 -11.52
N ARG A 29 1.72 -1.04 -11.03
CA ARG A 29 1.43 -0.62 -9.69
C ARG A 29 2.38 -1.46 -8.85
N GLU A 30 3.38 -0.84 -8.26
CA GLU A 30 4.00 -1.37 -7.07
C GLU A 30 2.84 -1.70 -6.14
N THR A 31 2.52 -2.97 -6.04
CA THR A 31 1.60 -3.46 -5.04
C THR A 31 2.35 -3.35 -3.73
N THR A 32 2.31 -2.17 -3.14
CA THR A 32 2.59 -2.05 -1.73
C THR A 32 1.53 -2.88 -1.03
N ASP A 33 1.94 -3.96 -0.36
CA ASP A 33 1.03 -4.89 0.32
C ASP A 33 0.44 -4.26 1.61
N TYR A 34 0.33 -2.95 1.65
CA TYR A 34 -0.39 -2.18 2.66
C TYR A 34 -1.32 -1.14 2.00
N LEU A 35 -2.33 -0.70 2.71
CA LEU A 35 -3.28 0.30 2.23
C LEU A 35 -2.95 1.67 2.83
N ASN A 36 -3.00 2.71 1.99
CA ASN A 36 -3.05 4.09 2.46
C ASN A 36 -4.51 4.48 2.68
N ILE A 37 -4.82 4.97 3.88
CA ILE A 37 -6.15 5.47 4.24
C ILE A 37 -6.05 6.88 4.81
N SER A 38 -7.15 7.59 4.88
CA SER A 38 -7.22 8.90 5.52
C SER A 38 -7.29 8.80 7.04
N ALA A 39 -6.99 9.90 7.73
CA ALA A 39 -7.18 10.01 9.17
C ALA A 39 -8.64 9.74 9.58
N GLN A 40 -9.60 10.17 8.77
CA GLN A 40 -11.03 9.95 8.99
C GLN A 40 -11.41 8.48 8.87
N GLU A 41 -10.85 7.77 7.88
CA GLU A 41 -11.06 6.32 7.73
C GLU A 41 -10.43 5.55 8.89
N ALA A 42 -9.22 5.94 9.32
CA ALA A 42 -8.58 5.36 10.49
C ALA A 42 -9.42 5.56 11.75
N LYS A 43 -9.93 6.79 11.98
CA LYS A 43 -10.81 7.09 13.12
C LYS A 43 -12.09 6.26 13.10
N LYS A 44 -12.71 6.11 11.93
CA LYS A 44 -13.90 5.27 11.77
C LYS A 44 -13.65 3.81 12.13
N ILE A 45 -12.49 3.26 11.76
CA ILE A 45 -12.08 1.91 12.15
C ILE A 45 -11.93 1.85 13.68
N MET A 46 -11.22 2.80 14.28
CA MET A 46 -11.01 2.87 15.73
C MET A 46 -12.33 2.94 16.51
N ASP A 47 -13.33 3.61 15.97
CA ASP A 47 -14.64 3.79 16.62
C ASP A 47 -15.58 2.58 16.44
N SER A 48 -15.42 1.80 15.38
CA SER A 48 -16.37 0.74 14.99
C SER A 48 -15.83 -0.68 15.09
N GLU A 49 -14.52 -0.86 15.19
CA GLU A 49 -13.88 -2.18 15.20
C GLU A 49 -13.13 -2.43 16.51
N THR A 50 -12.77 -3.69 16.73
CA THR A 50 -11.94 -4.13 17.86
C THR A 50 -10.79 -5.00 17.33
N GLY A 51 -9.78 -5.27 18.17
CA GLY A 51 -8.68 -6.16 17.83
C GLY A 51 -7.64 -5.56 16.87
N TYR A 52 -7.67 -4.27 16.64
CA TYR A 52 -6.63 -3.56 15.91
C TYR A 52 -5.53 -3.05 16.86
N VAL A 53 -4.38 -2.75 16.29
CA VAL A 53 -3.28 -2.02 16.95
C VAL A 53 -3.10 -0.67 16.29
N ILE A 54 -2.93 0.38 17.07
CA ILE A 54 -2.47 1.69 16.59
C ILE A 54 -0.97 1.76 16.85
N LEU A 55 -0.19 1.90 15.78
CA LEU A 55 1.27 1.90 15.84
C LEU A 55 1.82 3.28 15.50
N ASP A 56 2.40 3.92 16.52
CA ASP A 56 3.21 5.13 16.37
C ASP A 56 4.66 4.73 16.07
N VAL A 57 5.22 5.23 14.99
CA VAL A 57 6.60 4.90 14.59
C VAL A 57 7.54 6.11 14.71
N ARG A 58 7.14 7.09 15.53
CA ARG A 58 7.97 8.27 15.85
C ARG A 58 9.01 7.95 16.90
N THR A 59 9.64 8.97 17.46
CA THR A 59 10.58 8.82 18.58
C THR A 59 9.87 8.76 19.93
N ASP A 60 10.60 8.32 20.97
CA ASP A 60 10.11 8.32 22.36
C ASP A 60 9.70 9.72 22.81
N GLU A 61 10.49 10.75 22.47
CA GLU A 61 10.21 12.13 22.81
C GLU A 61 8.93 12.65 22.13
N GLU A 62 8.77 12.39 20.85
CA GLU A 62 7.57 12.77 20.10
C GLU A 62 6.31 12.08 20.67
N PHE A 63 6.42 10.81 21.04
CA PHE A 63 5.32 10.05 21.62
C PHE A 63 4.90 10.62 22.98
N ALA A 64 5.86 10.91 23.86
CA ALA A 64 5.60 11.48 25.17
C ALA A 64 4.96 12.87 25.11
N GLU A 65 5.33 13.70 24.15
CA GLU A 65 4.74 15.03 23.92
C GLU A 65 3.26 14.97 23.50
N GLY A 66 2.84 13.89 22.84
CA GLY A 66 1.46 13.67 22.42
C GLY A 66 1.34 12.56 21.41
N HIS A 67 0.37 11.67 21.60
CA HIS A 67 0.10 10.54 20.73
C HIS A 67 -1.40 10.25 20.64
N ILE A 68 -1.79 9.45 19.67
CA ILE A 68 -3.17 9.01 19.52
C ILE A 68 -3.52 8.07 20.68
N PRO A 69 -4.67 8.26 21.35
CA PRO A 69 -5.08 7.41 22.47
C PRO A 69 -5.05 5.93 22.11
N GLY A 70 -4.40 5.11 22.95
CA GLY A 70 -4.26 3.67 22.75
C GLY A 70 -3.14 3.25 21.81
N ALA A 71 -2.39 4.18 21.24
CA ALA A 71 -1.23 3.86 20.40
C ALA A 71 -0.11 3.22 21.22
N ILE A 72 0.58 2.26 20.60
CA ILE A 72 1.86 1.74 21.07
C ILE A 72 2.98 2.31 20.22
N LEU A 73 4.17 2.40 20.79
CA LEU A 73 5.35 2.96 20.14
C LEU A 73 6.32 1.85 19.72
N ILE A 74 6.65 1.82 18.45
CA ILE A 74 7.86 1.17 17.93
C ILE A 74 8.47 2.15 16.94
N PRO A 75 9.54 2.84 17.29
CA PRO A 75 10.22 3.76 16.37
C PRO A 75 10.56 3.10 15.03
N ASP A 76 10.49 3.85 13.94
CA ASP A 76 10.67 3.31 12.58
C ASP A 76 12.00 2.57 12.42
N TYR A 77 13.07 3.04 13.04
CA TYR A 77 14.39 2.39 13.04
C TYR A 77 14.47 1.12 13.91
N GLU A 78 13.44 0.79 14.69
CA GLU A 78 13.36 -0.41 15.53
C GLU A 78 12.36 -1.47 15.01
N ILE A 79 11.64 -1.20 13.93
CA ILE A 79 10.62 -2.11 13.39
C ILE A 79 11.22 -3.50 13.11
N GLU A 80 12.32 -3.56 12.37
CA GLU A 80 12.93 -4.84 11.99
C GLU A 80 13.39 -5.69 13.18
N SER A 81 13.81 -5.06 14.26
CA SER A 81 14.34 -5.74 15.44
C SER A 81 13.29 -6.06 16.52
N LYS A 82 12.21 -5.27 16.59
CA LYS A 82 11.25 -5.37 17.69
C LYS A 82 9.84 -5.76 17.30
N ALA A 83 9.43 -5.54 16.04
CA ALA A 83 8.04 -5.75 15.66
C ALA A 83 7.54 -7.17 15.95
N GLU A 84 8.30 -8.20 15.61
CA GLU A 84 7.87 -9.59 15.79
C GLU A 84 7.72 -10.01 17.26
N GLN A 85 8.41 -9.34 18.18
CA GLN A 85 8.31 -9.58 19.61
C GLN A 85 7.08 -8.90 20.23
N ILE A 86 6.67 -7.77 19.67
CA ILE A 86 5.59 -6.91 20.20
C ILE A 86 4.28 -7.19 19.46
N LEU A 87 4.33 -7.29 18.13
CA LEU A 87 3.19 -7.55 17.26
C LEU A 87 3.21 -9.02 16.83
N THR A 88 2.75 -9.88 17.72
CA THR A 88 2.88 -11.35 17.56
C THR A 88 1.90 -11.96 16.55
N ASP A 89 0.81 -11.29 16.25
CA ASP A 89 -0.16 -11.73 15.24
C ASP A 89 0.10 -11.02 13.90
N LYS A 90 0.63 -11.77 12.94
CA LYS A 90 0.94 -11.28 11.59
C LYS A 90 -0.30 -10.88 10.77
N ASN A 91 -1.48 -11.31 11.15
CA ASN A 91 -2.74 -11.02 10.46
C ASN A 91 -3.57 -9.95 11.17
N GLN A 92 -3.12 -9.46 12.32
CA GLN A 92 -3.78 -8.40 13.04
C GLN A 92 -3.81 -7.10 12.23
N LEU A 93 -4.92 -6.38 12.29
CA LEU A 93 -5.00 -5.05 11.70
C LEU A 93 -4.09 -4.08 12.46
N ILE A 94 -3.15 -3.48 11.74
CA ILE A 94 -2.20 -2.49 12.26
C ILE A 94 -2.44 -1.16 11.55
N LEU A 95 -2.81 -0.16 12.31
CA LEU A 95 -2.99 1.22 11.87
C LEU A 95 -1.70 1.99 12.17
N VAL A 96 -0.96 2.37 11.14
CA VAL A 96 0.40 2.94 11.27
C VAL A 96 0.39 4.43 10.99
N TYR A 97 1.02 5.21 11.84
CA TYR A 97 1.22 6.64 11.62
C TYR A 97 2.59 7.12 12.13
N CYS A 98 2.99 8.28 11.66
CA CYS A 98 4.15 8.99 12.17
C CYS A 98 3.83 10.49 12.35
N ARG A 99 4.79 11.39 12.12
CA ARG A 99 4.54 12.82 12.19
C ARG A 99 3.87 13.37 10.92
N SER A 100 4.41 13.04 9.75
CA SER A 100 3.99 13.59 8.44
C SER A 100 3.76 12.55 7.34
N GLY A 101 3.94 11.26 7.61
CA GLY A 101 3.65 10.15 6.69
C GLY A 101 4.87 9.46 6.08
N ARG A 102 6.06 10.06 6.07
CA ARG A 102 7.25 9.45 5.45
C ARG A 102 7.75 8.22 6.21
N ARG A 103 7.94 8.34 7.52
CA ARG A 103 8.41 7.23 8.38
C ARG A 103 7.39 6.10 8.47
N SER A 104 6.10 6.43 8.51
CA SER A 104 5.03 5.44 8.57
C SER A 104 4.93 4.60 7.29
N LYS A 105 5.18 5.18 6.12
CA LYS A 105 5.26 4.43 4.87
C LYS A 105 6.44 3.46 4.86
N ASN A 106 7.64 3.92 5.23
CA ASN A 106 8.82 3.07 5.33
C ASN A 106 8.62 1.94 6.35
N ALA A 107 8.02 2.26 7.50
CA ALA A 107 7.69 1.27 8.53
C ALA A 107 6.66 0.23 8.03
N SER A 108 5.66 0.66 7.28
CA SER A 108 4.68 -0.23 6.68
C SER A 108 5.32 -1.19 5.67
N GLU A 109 6.23 -0.72 4.84
CA GLU A 109 7.02 -1.56 3.92
C GLU A 109 7.88 -2.58 4.67
N ALA A 110 8.51 -2.17 5.77
CA ALA A 110 9.30 -3.06 6.61
C ALA A 110 8.41 -4.13 7.27
N LEU A 111 7.22 -3.77 7.75
CA LEU A 111 6.25 -4.71 8.31
C LEU A 111 5.77 -5.72 7.26
N VAL A 112 5.48 -5.28 6.04
CA VAL A 112 5.15 -6.18 4.91
C VAL A 112 6.27 -7.18 4.68
N SER A 113 7.51 -6.71 4.64
CA SER A 113 8.70 -7.56 4.45
C SER A 113 8.88 -8.59 5.57
N LEU A 114 8.41 -8.28 6.78
CA LEU A 114 8.37 -9.20 7.93
C LEU A 114 7.19 -10.18 7.90
N GLY A 115 6.29 -10.08 6.92
CA GLY A 115 5.16 -10.99 6.72
C GLY A 115 3.85 -10.54 7.37
N TYR A 116 3.73 -9.29 7.82
CA TYR A 116 2.45 -8.72 8.26
C TYR A 116 1.53 -8.48 7.07
N THR A 117 0.28 -8.89 7.18
CA THR A 117 -0.65 -8.99 6.05
C THR A 117 -1.78 -7.97 6.07
N ASN A 118 -1.97 -7.23 7.16
CA ASN A 118 -3.12 -6.36 7.34
C ASN A 118 -2.71 -5.00 7.90
N ILE A 119 -2.05 -4.21 7.07
CA ILE A 119 -1.48 -2.93 7.44
C ILE A 119 -2.23 -1.80 6.74
N ARG A 120 -2.57 -0.76 7.49
CA ARG A 120 -3.13 0.49 6.97
C ARG A 120 -2.34 1.67 7.50
N GLU A 121 -1.74 2.40 6.59
CA GLU A 121 -0.96 3.60 6.87
C GLU A 121 -1.88 4.82 6.69
N PHE A 122 -1.91 5.73 7.66
CA PHE A 122 -2.82 6.87 7.61
C PHE A 122 -2.16 8.24 7.78
N GLY A 123 -0.88 8.33 7.46
CA GLY A 123 -0.17 9.60 7.40
C GLY A 123 0.46 10.04 8.71
N GLY A 124 0.23 11.27 9.09
CA GLY A 124 0.89 11.88 10.23
C GLY A 124 -0.03 12.54 11.23
N ILE A 125 0.44 12.62 12.47
CA ILE A 125 -0.28 13.25 13.59
C ILE A 125 -0.52 14.74 13.34
N ILE A 126 0.29 15.39 12.50
CA ILE A 126 0.06 16.80 12.13
C ILE A 126 -1.27 17.03 11.41
N ASP A 127 -1.77 16.00 10.73
CA ASP A 127 -3.05 16.03 10.01
C ASP A 127 -4.19 15.29 10.78
N TRP A 128 -3.91 14.87 12.01
CA TRP A 128 -4.88 14.20 12.86
C TRP A 128 -5.79 15.20 13.56
N PRO A 129 -7.08 15.31 13.19
CA PRO A 129 -7.97 16.36 13.72
C PRO A 129 -8.69 15.97 15.02
N TYR A 130 -8.30 14.86 15.61
CA TYR A 130 -8.99 14.31 16.79
C TYR A 130 -8.13 14.40 18.02
N GLU A 131 -8.61 13.86 19.12
CA GLU A 131 -7.94 13.87 20.43
C GLU A 131 -6.56 13.22 20.37
N THR A 132 -5.63 13.80 21.13
CA THR A 132 -4.34 13.22 21.48
C THR A 132 -4.15 13.27 23.00
N VAL A 133 -3.33 12.37 23.52
CA VAL A 133 -2.94 12.30 24.93
C VAL A 133 -1.44 12.42 25.07
N SER A 134 -0.96 12.82 26.23
CA SER A 134 0.47 12.86 26.58
C SER A 134 0.72 12.08 27.86
N ASP A 135 1.93 11.60 28.01
CA ASP A 135 2.39 10.92 29.21
C ASP A 135 2.85 11.92 30.29
#